data_1d7dfdcd4286ff31c62c4d34707151c3
#
_entry.id   1d7dfdcd4286ff31c62c4d34707151c3
#
_cell.length_a   1.000
_cell.length_b   1.000
_cell.length_c   1.000
_cell.angle_alpha   90.00
_cell.angle_beta   90.00
_cell.angle_gamma   90.00
#
_symmetry.space_group_name_H-M   'P 1'
#
loop_
_entity.id
_entity.type
_entity.pdbx_description
1 polymer ?
#
loop_
_entity_poly.entity_id
_entity_poly.type
_entity_poly.pdbx_seq_one_letter_code
_entity_poly.pdbx_strand_id
1 'polypeptide(L)'
;MITNLCFGVTIFTFAIRATYFGLVWLVVAGAIVGLVTYWSLMLCVIASSKNEEDDYSELTEKILGKKVRIFINIIIIIYSYAVMMMFMALTYSLFGRFVHATNFIEKYPDYEDFDDEVWQKAYIKFPVYVGITLGLCFMCLIRDINKLDFSSYIGVGAVVYSLIVVLVQCHDYYKDSKDKYYIKEDKSTHINWIDLGKAFSKDLEFFKGVAALFTANAIHTGIFPVFVGFKYQKDGLKKMKKATIFGVLMVTSLYILSMIISFLTNPFQPEDVIIYRKSKGGKDIAMTIAKLFVSLSIIFTYPGTYFPLRLSIANSFTNGIISTKFNIILTFVSCFVCSAVASVYDKILNYLSYIGGFLTVFMCYLIPALLYIYTSGKPITYWKNKSNFVLQFCCVLLAL
;
A
#
# COMPACT_ATOMS: atom_id res chain seq x y z
N MET A 1 -10.85 1.73 9.68
CA MET A 1 -10.25 0.47 9.22
C MET A 1 -10.02 0.43 7.71
N ILE A 2 -11.03 0.60 6.83
CA ILE A 2 -10.84 0.61 5.35
C ILE A 2 -9.70 1.55 4.95
N THR A 3 -9.70 2.76 5.45
CA THR A 3 -8.70 3.79 5.17
C THR A 3 -7.29 3.34 5.57
N ASN A 4 -7.12 2.72 6.75
CA ASN A 4 -5.82 2.27 7.22
C ASN A 4 -5.25 1.10 6.41
N LEU A 5 -6.10 0.21 5.92
CA LEU A 5 -5.67 -0.89 5.04
C LEU A 5 -5.13 -0.39 3.70
N CYS A 6 -5.59 0.79 3.24
CA CYS A 6 -5.06 1.46 2.05
C CYS A 6 -3.81 2.30 2.33
N PHE A 7 -3.63 2.81 3.56
CA PHE A 7 -2.49 3.64 3.91
C PHE A 7 -1.22 2.79 4.06
N GLY A 8 -0.76 2.31 2.92
CA GLY A 8 0.60 1.82 2.80
C GLY A 8 1.58 2.97 2.53
N VAL A 9 2.85 2.65 2.57
CA VAL A 9 3.94 3.57 2.24
C VAL A 9 3.86 4.13 0.83
N THR A 10 3.11 3.48 -0.05
CA THR A 10 2.90 3.87 -1.45
C THR A 10 2.43 5.32 -1.61
N ILE A 11 1.72 5.89 -0.60
CA ILE A 11 1.30 7.29 -0.62
C ILE A 11 2.49 8.26 -0.77
N PHE A 12 3.65 7.91 -0.25
CA PHE A 12 4.85 8.76 -0.28
C PHE A 12 5.78 8.47 -1.46
N THR A 13 5.47 7.48 -2.31
CA THR A 13 6.30 7.05 -3.44
C THR A 13 5.82 7.55 -4.79
N PHE A 14 4.74 8.34 -4.84
CA PHE A 14 4.16 8.77 -6.12
C PHE A 14 4.91 9.93 -6.78
N ALA A 15 5.69 10.73 -6.03
CA ALA A 15 6.36 11.90 -6.58
C ALA A 15 7.26 11.56 -7.77
N ILE A 16 8.07 10.51 -7.65
CA ILE A 16 8.96 10.07 -8.72
C ILE A 16 8.19 9.61 -9.97
N ARG A 17 6.97 9.09 -9.81
CA ARG A 17 6.16 8.64 -10.94
C ARG A 17 5.67 9.80 -11.80
N ALA A 18 5.47 10.97 -11.20
CA ALA A 18 5.07 12.17 -11.94
C ALA A 18 6.13 12.64 -12.95
N THR A 19 7.40 12.30 -12.77
CA THR A 19 8.47 12.62 -13.75
C THR A 19 8.27 11.90 -15.08
N TYR A 20 7.66 10.72 -15.06
CA TYR A 20 7.44 9.90 -16.25
C TYR A 20 6.05 10.12 -16.86
N PHE A 21 5.03 10.28 -16.03
CA PHE A 21 3.63 10.44 -16.45
C PHE A 21 3.22 11.87 -16.74
N GLY A 22 3.93 12.85 -16.15
CA GLY A 22 3.37 14.17 -15.91
C GLY A 22 2.37 14.17 -14.77
N LEU A 23 2.39 15.23 -13.97
CA LEU A 23 1.56 15.33 -12.76
C LEU A 23 0.06 15.17 -13.07
N VAL A 24 -0.42 15.84 -14.14
CA VAL A 24 -1.85 15.85 -14.49
C VAL A 24 -2.36 14.43 -14.80
N TRP A 25 -1.62 13.68 -15.60
CA TRP A 25 -2.02 12.33 -15.97
C TRP A 25 -1.92 11.36 -14.80
N LEU A 26 -0.95 11.53 -13.91
CA LEU A 26 -0.85 10.73 -12.70
C LEU A 26 -2.05 10.95 -11.76
N VAL A 27 -2.48 12.19 -11.59
CA VAL A 27 -3.67 12.54 -10.81
C VAL A 27 -4.95 11.95 -11.43
N VAL A 28 -5.11 12.08 -12.76
CA VAL A 28 -6.24 11.49 -13.49
C VAL A 28 -6.26 9.98 -13.34
N ALA A 29 -5.11 9.32 -13.53
CA ALA A 29 -4.99 7.87 -13.35
C ALA A 29 -5.33 7.45 -11.91
N GLY A 30 -4.85 8.18 -10.90
CA GLY A 30 -5.18 7.93 -9.50
C GLY A 30 -6.68 8.03 -9.21
N ALA A 31 -7.37 9.02 -9.76
CA ALA A 31 -8.82 9.16 -9.64
C ALA A 31 -9.58 8.01 -10.32
N ILE A 32 -9.16 7.61 -11.53
CA ILE A 32 -9.77 6.48 -12.25
C ILE A 32 -9.56 5.18 -11.46
N VAL A 33 -8.33 4.89 -10.99
CA VAL A 33 -8.05 3.69 -10.19
C VAL A 33 -8.86 3.68 -8.90
N GLY A 34 -9.02 4.82 -8.22
CA GLY A 34 -9.89 4.92 -7.05
C GLY A 34 -11.36 4.56 -7.35
N LEU A 35 -11.91 5.06 -8.46
CA LEU A 35 -13.27 4.74 -8.89
C LEU A 35 -13.44 3.24 -9.21
N VAL A 36 -12.48 2.70 -9.97
CA VAL A 36 -12.47 1.27 -10.34
C VAL A 36 -12.35 0.38 -9.10
N THR A 37 -11.51 0.77 -8.13
CA THR A 37 -11.38 0.08 -6.85
C THR A 37 -12.69 0.07 -6.06
N TYR A 38 -13.38 1.21 -5.98
CA TYR A 38 -14.69 1.26 -5.32
C TYR A 38 -15.68 0.26 -5.95
N TRP A 39 -15.78 0.22 -7.27
CA TRP A 39 -16.67 -0.72 -7.96
C TRP A 39 -16.29 -2.16 -7.67
N SER A 40 -15.01 -2.50 -7.77
CA SER A 40 -14.53 -3.85 -7.51
C SER A 40 -14.81 -4.30 -6.06
N LEU A 41 -14.58 -3.44 -5.08
CA LEU A 41 -14.94 -3.72 -3.68
C LEU A 41 -16.42 -3.98 -3.51
N MET A 42 -17.27 -3.20 -4.19
CA MET A 42 -18.72 -3.42 -4.13
C MET A 42 -19.14 -4.74 -4.77
N LEU A 43 -18.46 -5.21 -5.82
CA LEU A 43 -18.72 -6.53 -6.40
C LEU A 43 -18.43 -7.64 -5.37
N CYS A 44 -17.30 -7.55 -4.63
CA CYS A 44 -16.98 -8.48 -3.56
C CYS A 44 -18.07 -8.48 -2.46
N VAL A 45 -18.44 -7.30 -1.97
CA VAL A 45 -19.43 -7.16 -0.89
C VAL A 45 -20.81 -7.71 -1.31
N ILE A 46 -21.24 -7.45 -2.55
CA ILE A 46 -22.52 -7.98 -3.07
C ILE A 46 -22.46 -9.50 -3.23
N ALA A 47 -21.34 -10.04 -3.73
CA ALA A 47 -21.15 -11.49 -3.88
C ALA A 47 -21.15 -12.19 -2.51
N SER A 48 -20.43 -11.66 -1.53
CA SER A 48 -20.41 -12.14 -0.15
C SER A 48 -21.79 -12.10 0.51
N SER A 49 -22.50 -10.96 0.37
CA SER A 49 -23.84 -10.82 0.94
C SER A 49 -24.85 -11.82 0.39
N LYS A 50 -24.76 -12.16 -0.90
CA LYS A 50 -25.67 -13.11 -1.56
C LYS A 50 -25.36 -14.57 -1.25
N ASN A 51 -24.10 -14.89 -1.02
CA ASN A 51 -23.67 -16.27 -0.77
C ASN A 51 -23.46 -16.56 0.71
N GLU A 52 -23.62 -15.57 1.58
CA GLU A 52 -23.45 -15.69 3.05
C GLU A 52 -22.03 -16.10 3.49
N GLU A 53 -21.02 -15.89 2.62
CA GLU A 53 -19.64 -16.22 2.93
C GLU A 53 -18.88 -14.98 3.43
N ASP A 54 -18.08 -15.18 4.45
CA ASP A 54 -17.36 -14.12 5.19
C ASP A 54 -15.87 -14.07 4.87
N ASP A 55 -15.38 -15.00 4.08
CA ASP A 55 -13.99 -15.11 3.65
C ASP A 55 -13.87 -15.08 2.13
N TYR A 56 -12.82 -14.39 1.64
CA TYR A 56 -12.59 -14.24 0.22
C TYR A 56 -12.29 -15.58 -0.47
N SER A 57 -11.52 -16.43 0.19
CA SER A 57 -11.11 -17.73 -0.32
C SER A 57 -12.29 -18.72 -0.36
N GLU A 58 -13.12 -18.74 0.69
CA GLU A 58 -14.31 -19.59 0.79
C GLU A 58 -15.38 -19.17 -0.23
N LEU A 59 -15.60 -17.83 -0.36
CA LEU A 59 -16.46 -17.29 -1.41
C LEU A 59 -16.03 -17.70 -2.81
N THR A 60 -14.71 -17.66 -3.06
CA THR A 60 -14.14 -18.08 -4.34
C THR A 60 -14.37 -19.57 -4.60
N GLU A 61 -14.20 -20.43 -3.60
CA GLU A 61 -14.47 -21.85 -3.73
C GLU A 61 -15.94 -22.14 -4.06
N LYS A 62 -16.84 -21.51 -3.32
CA LYS A 62 -18.28 -21.70 -3.47
C LYS A 62 -18.79 -21.33 -4.85
N ILE A 63 -18.24 -20.25 -5.43
CA ILE A 63 -18.72 -19.72 -6.72
C ILE A 63 -17.92 -20.25 -7.90
N LEU A 64 -16.59 -20.27 -7.80
CA LEU A 64 -15.68 -20.58 -8.92
C LEU A 64 -15.02 -21.97 -8.81
N GLY A 65 -15.17 -22.63 -7.66
CA GLY A 65 -14.67 -23.96 -7.42
C GLY A 65 -13.26 -24.04 -6.81
N LYS A 66 -12.92 -25.23 -6.32
CA LYS A 66 -11.70 -25.52 -5.54
C LYS A 66 -10.38 -25.16 -6.26
N LYS A 67 -10.30 -25.33 -7.59
CA LYS A 67 -9.08 -25.01 -8.35
C LYS A 67 -8.79 -23.50 -8.32
N VAL A 68 -9.81 -22.68 -8.48
CA VAL A 68 -9.67 -21.20 -8.45
C VAL A 68 -9.35 -20.73 -7.04
N ARG A 69 -9.92 -21.33 -5.99
CA ARG A 69 -9.56 -21.08 -4.60
C ARG A 69 -8.07 -21.30 -4.35
N ILE A 70 -7.51 -22.44 -4.79
CA ILE A 70 -6.09 -22.73 -4.62
C ILE A 70 -5.24 -21.67 -5.33
N PHE A 71 -5.59 -21.33 -6.56
CA PHE A 71 -4.89 -20.31 -7.33
C PHE A 71 -4.90 -18.94 -6.62
N ILE A 72 -6.07 -18.49 -6.15
CA ILE A 72 -6.15 -17.19 -5.46
C ILE A 72 -5.42 -17.20 -4.11
N ASN A 73 -5.45 -18.31 -3.37
CA ASN A 73 -4.69 -18.42 -2.13
C ASN A 73 -3.18 -18.29 -2.37
N ILE A 74 -2.65 -18.88 -3.43
CA ILE A 74 -1.24 -18.72 -3.81
C ILE A 74 -0.95 -17.25 -4.12
N ILE A 75 -1.81 -16.58 -4.88
CA ILE A 75 -1.67 -15.14 -5.18
C ILE A 75 -1.66 -14.31 -3.90
N ILE A 76 -2.61 -14.54 -2.98
CA ILE A 76 -2.69 -13.80 -1.72
C ILE A 76 -1.43 -14.04 -0.88
N ILE A 77 -0.92 -15.26 -0.82
CA ILE A 77 0.30 -15.59 -0.06
C ILE A 77 1.50 -14.81 -0.63
N ILE A 78 1.73 -14.89 -1.95
CA ILE A 78 2.87 -14.21 -2.59
C ILE A 78 2.74 -12.69 -2.43
N TYR A 79 1.54 -12.14 -2.69
CA TYR A 79 1.27 -10.71 -2.54
C TYR A 79 1.51 -10.23 -1.10
N SER A 80 0.97 -10.95 -0.11
CA SER A 80 1.12 -10.56 1.29
C SER A 80 2.57 -10.59 1.75
N TYR A 81 3.35 -11.61 1.37
CA TYR A 81 4.79 -11.64 1.64
C TYR A 81 5.52 -10.46 0.98
N ALA A 82 5.21 -10.15 -0.27
CA ALA A 82 5.81 -9.02 -0.98
C ALA A 82 5.53 -7.69 -0.25
N VAL A 83 4.28 -7.44 0.16
CA VAL A 83 3.91 -6.22 0.89
C VAL A 83 4.55 -6.18 2.29
N MET A 84 4.60 -7.31 3.00
CA MET A 84 5.26 -7.41 4.31
C MET A 84 6.76 -7.10 4.22
N MET A 85 7.46 -7.62 3.22
CA MET A 85 8.88 -7.30 2.98
C MET A 85 9.07 -5.81 2.67
N MET A 86 8.20 -5.23 1.85
CA MET A 86 8.22 -3.80 1.55
C MET A 86 8.03 -2.96 2.81
N PHE A 87 7.06 -3.30 3.65
CA PHE A 87 6.81 -2.59 4.90
C PHE A 87 7.99 -2.68 5.86
N MET A 88 8.63 -3.85 5.98
CA MET A 88 9.83 -3.99 6.79
C MET A 88 10.99 -3.15 6.26
N ALA A 89 11.30 -3.21 4.97
CA ALA A 89 12.38 -2.44 4.37
C ALA A 89 12.20 -0.93 4.61
N LEU A 90 10.98 -0.44 4.45
CA LEU A 90 10.66 0.96 4.69
C LEU A 90 10.72 1.35 6.17
N THR A 91 10.19 0.50 7.05
CA THR A 91 10.27 0.75 8.50
C THR A 91 11.73 0.83 8.95
N TYR A 92 12.58 -0.06 8.48
CA TYR A 92 14.00 -0.05 8.79
C TYR A 92 14.70 1.22 8.28
N SER A 93 14.43 1.61 7.03
CA SER A 93 15.00 2.83 6.45
C SER A 93 14.53 4.10 7.18
N LEU A 94 13.23 4.23 7.45
CA LEU A 94 12.68 5.40 8.14
C LEU A 94 13.14 5.49 9.59
N PHE A 95 13.12 4.36 10.30
CA PHE A 95 13.57 4.32 11.69
C PHE A 95 15.07 4.58 11.80
N GLY A 96 15.87 4.04 10.88
CA GLY A 96 17.30 4.32 10.81
C GLY A 96 17.59 5.80 10.59
N ARG A 97 16.89 6.45 9.67
CA ARG A 97 16.97 7.89 9.43
C ARG A 97 16.50 8.72 10.63
N PHE A 98 15.52 8.25 11.37
CA PHE A 98 15.09 8.88 12.62
C PHE A 98 16.19 8.79 13.70
N VAL A 99 16.75 7.60 13.92
CA VAL A 99 17.83 7.40 14.90
C VAL A 99 19.07 8.23 14.54
N HIS A 100 19.43 8.25 13.26
CA HIS A 100 20.52 9.09 12.76
C HIS A 100 20.27 10.57 13.05
N ALA A 101 19.08 11.09 12.76
CA ALA A 101 18.73 12.49 12.97
C ALA A 101 18.77 12.90 14.45
N THR A 102 18.51 11.98 15.37
CA THR A 102 18.45 12.28 16.82
C THR A 102 19.78 12.13 17.55
N ASN A 103 20.62 11.17 17.14
CA ASN A 103 21.81 10.80 17.89
C ASN A 103 23.15 11.17 17.22
N PHE A 104 23.19 11.34 15.91
CA PHE A 104 24.43 11.48 15.15
C PHE A 104 24.73 12.89 14.68
N ILE A 105 23.73 13.74 14.52
CA ILE A 105 23.95 15.11 14.02
C ILE A 105 24.86 15.94 14.94
N GLU A 106 24.79 15.74 16.25
CA GLU A 106 25.67 16.44 17.20
C GLU A 106 27.12 15.92 17.18
N LYS A 107 27.33 14.67 16.84
CA LYS A 107 28.63 14.00 16.90
C LYS A 107 29.42 14.04 15.58
N TYR A 108 28.71 14.23 14.45
CA TYR A 108 29.30 14.24 13.11
C TYR A 108 28.63 15.33 12.24
N PRO A 109 29.01 16.61 12.45
CA PRO A 109 28.36 17.73 11.75
C PRO A 109 28.57 17.74 10.23
N ASP A 110 29.56 17.01 9.73
CA ASP A 110 29.86 16.92 8.29
C ASP A 110 29.08 15.82 7.55
N TYR A 111 28.31 15.00 8.25
CA TYR A 111 27.44 13.98 7.64
C TYR A 111 26.08 14.57 7.29
N GLU A 112 26.04 15.37 6.23
CA GLU A 112 24.74 15.83 5.63
C GLU A 112 23.97 14.68 4.99
N ASP A 113 24.64 13.58 4.66
CA ASP A 113 24.04 12.40 4.07
C ASP A 113 23.80 11.32 5.11
N PHE A 114 22.63 10.68 5.05
CA PHE A 114 22.44 9.38 5.67
C PHE A 114 23.40 8.43 4.95
N ASP A 115 24.62 8.39 5.47
CA ASP A 115 25.65 7.57 4.86
C ASP A 115 25.36 6.13 5.22
N ASP A 116 25.04 5.39 4.19
CA ASP A 116 24.80 3.97 4.28
C ASP A 116 25.94 3.25 5.01
N GLU A 117 27.18 3.77 4.97
CA GLU A 117 28.32 3.14 5.62
C GLU A 117 28.21 3.05 7.16
N VAL A 118 27.71 4.09 7.83
CA VAL A 118 27.58 4.05 9.31
C VAL A 118 26.38 3.21 9.72
N TRP A 119 25.26 3.31 8.98
CA TRP A 119 24.08 2.51 9.24
C TRP A 119 24.27 1.04 8.90
N GLN A 120 25.08 0.74 7.88
CA GLN A 120 25.43 -0.62 7.49
C GLN A 120 26.32 -1.35 8.50
N LYS A 121 26.90 -0.66 9.49
CA LYS A 121 27.62 -1.34 10.57
C LYS A 121 26.69 -2.31 11.29
N ALA A 122 26.97 -3.59 11.18
CA ALA A 122 26.09 -4.66 11.65
C ALA A 122 25.69 -4.54 13.12
N TYR A 123 26.56 -3.98 13.98
CA TYR A 123 26.29 -3.81 15.41
C TYR A 123 25.25 -2.73 15.73
N ILE A 124 24.96 -1.80 14.80
CA ILE A 124 23.90 -0.79 14.95
C ILE A 124 22.62 -1.30 14.28
N LYS A 125 22.72 -1.80 13.05
CA LYS A 125 21.61 -2.25 12.22
C LYS A 125 20.90 -3.46 12.83
N PHE A 126 21.67 -4.44 13.30
CA PHE A 126 21.11 -5.71 13.76
C PHE A 126 20.19 -5.61 14.98
N PRO A 127 20.54 -4.92 16.09
CA PRO A 127 19.64 -4.79 17.24
C PRO A 127 18.33 -4.09 16.90
N VAL A 128 18.39 -3.07 16.05
CA VAL A 128 17.18 -2.33 15.60
C VAL A 128 16.28 -3.23 14.78
N TYR A 129 16.83 -4.00 13.84
CA TYR A 129 16.07 -4.93 13.01
C TYR A 129 15.41 -6.03 13.84
N VAL A 130 16.15 -6.61 14.77
CA VAL A 130 15.61 -7.63 15.68
C VAL A 130 14.52 -7.04 16.58
N GLY A 131 14.75 -5.86 17.15
CA GLY A 131 13.76 -5.17 17.99
C GLY A 131 12.46 -4.90 17.27
N ILE A 132 12.52 -4.32 16.06
CA ILE A 132 11.34 -4.06 15.23
C ILE A 132 10.65 -5.37 14.84
N THR A 133 11.41 -6.38 14.41
CA THR A 133 10.85 -7.68 14.01
C THR A 133 10.11 -8.35 15.16
N LEU A 134 10.69 -8.36 16.37
CA LEU A 134 10.04 -8.91 17.56
C LEU A 134 8.75 -8.14 17.90
N GLY A 135 8.78 -6.82 17.88
CA GLY A 135 7.59 -5.99 18.05
C GLY A 135 6.47 -6.34 17.07
N LEU A 136 6.81 -6.50 15.79
CA LEU A 136 5.87 -6.92 14.75
C LEU A 136 5.35 -8.35 14.98
N CYS A 137 6.20 -9.29 15.41
CA CYS A 137 5.76 -10.63 15.77
C CYS A 137 4.67 -10.59 16.85
N PHE A 138 4.89 -9.83 17.94
CA PHE A 138 3.90 -9.70 19.00
C PHE A 138 2.58 -9.10 18.52
N MET A 139 2.61 -8.08 17.68
CA MET A 139 1.41 -7.51 17.09
C MET A 139 0.67 -8.47 16.16
N CYS A 140 1.40 -9.26 15.36
CA CYS A 140 0.82 -10.25 14.46
C CYS A 140 0.25 -11.48 15.16
N LEU A 141 0.58 -11.75 16.44
CA LEU A 141 -0.05 -12.78 17.24
C LEU A 141 -1.51 -12.46 17.57
N ILE A 142 -1.92 -11.20 17.51
CA ILE A 142 -3.31 -10.79 17.72
C ILE A 142 -4.18 -11.41 16.62
N ARG A 143 -5.15 -12.23 17.03
CA ARG A 143 -6.01 -12.98 16.10
C ARG A 143 -7.15 -12.15 15.54
N ASP A 144 -7.64 -11.22 16.33
CA ASP A 144 -8.80 -10.40 16.00
C ASP A 144 -8.34 -9.03 15.51
N ILE A 145 -8.51 -8.78 14.20
CA ILE A 145 -8.09 -7.53 13.56
C ILE A 145 -8.88 -6.31 14.07
N ASN A 146 -10.11 -6.52 14.61
CA ASN A 146 -10.92 -5.42 15.13
C ASN A 146 -10.31 -4.81 16.39
N LYS A 147 -9.48 -5.57 17.14
CA LYS A 147 -8.74 -5.05 18.30
C LYS A 147 -7.68 -4.02 17.94
N LEU A 148 -7.35 -3.93 16.65
CA LEU A 148 -6.37 -2.97 16.11
C LEU A 148 -7.03 -1.72 15.51
N ASP A 149 -8.34 -1.48 15.74
CA ASP A 149 -9.04 -0.32 15.17
C ASP A 149 -8.42 1.01 15.59
N PHE A 150 -7.88 1.12 16.82
CA PHE A 150 -7.19 2.33 17.28
C PHE A 150 -5.95 2.64 16.43
N SER A 151 -5.29 1.64 15.88
CA SER A 151 -4.13 1.81 15.01
C SER A 151 -4.46 2.58 13.73
N SER A 152 -5.72 2.49 13.29
CA SER A 152 -6.22 3.22 12.13
C SER A 152 -6.19 4.74 12.32
N TYR A 153 -6.50 5.21 13.52
CA TYR A 153 -6.44 6.64 13.84
C TYR A 153 -5.01 7.15 13.88
N ILE A 154 -4.10 6.36 14.45
CA ILE A 154 -2.66 6.68 14.47
C ILE A 154 -2.11 6.73 13.04
N GLY A 155 -2.45 5.72 12.22
CA GLY A 155 -2.01 5.63 10.83
C GLY A 155 -2.45 6.82 9.99
N VAL A 156 -3.74 7.17 10.05
CA VAL A 156 -4.28 8.33 9.33
C VAL A 156 -3.65 9.62 9.85
N GLY A 157 -3.54 9.78 11.18
CA GLY A 157 -2.92 10.95 11.79
C GLY A 157 -1.46 11.14 11.37
N ALA A 158 -0.70 10.05 11.31
CA ALA A 158 0.70 10.08 10.87
C ALA A 158 0.84 10.53 9.40
N VAL A 159 -0.03 10.03 8.52
CA VAL A 159 -0.04 10.42 7.11
C VAL A 159 -0.42 11.90 6.95
N VAL A 160 -1.50 12.33 7.61
CA VAL A 160 -1.95 13.73 7.55
C VAL A 160 -0.89 14.67 8.10
N TYR A 161 -0.29 14.35 9.25
CA TYR A 161 0.82 15.12 9.81
C TYR A 161 1.99 15.24 8.83
N SER A 162 2.40 14.12 8.23
CA SER A 162 3.52 14.10 7.29
C SER A 162 3.23 14.94 6.04
N LEU A 163 2.01 14.87 5.51
CA LEU A 163 1.59 15.70 4.37
C LEU A 163 1.57 17.20 4.72
N ILE A 164 1.12 17.55 5.94
CA ILE A 164 1.16 18.94 6.41
C ILE A 164 2.60 19.43 6.50
N VAL A 165 3.52 18.65 7.08
CA VAL A 165 4.94 19.01 7.16
C VAL A 165 5.54 19.22 5.76
N VAL A 166 5.27 18.30 4.83
CA VAL A 166 5.73 18.44 3.44
C VAL A 166 5.15 19.69 2.78
N LEU A 167 3.86 19.98 3.00
CA LEU A 167 3.19 21.15 2.45
C LEU A 167 3.77 22.47 3.00
N VAL A 168 3.93 22.57 4.31
CA VAL A 168 4.45 23.79 4.98
C VAL A 168 5.87 24.09 4.51
N GLN A 169 6.67 23.06 4.33
CA GLN A 169 8.07 23.19 3.91
C GLN A 169 8.24 23.19 2.37
N CYS A 170 7.14 23.09 1.60
CA CYS A 170 7.18 22.95 0.15
C CYS A 170 7.96 24.09 -0.53
N HIS A 171 7.73 25.33 -0.12
CA HIS A 171 8.38 26.50 -0.71
C HIS A 171 9.90 26.48 -0.54
N ASP A 172 10.37 26.19 0.66
CA ASP A 172 11.81 26.17 0.98
C ASP A 172 12.54 25.07 0.23
N TYR A 173 11.94 23.88 0.15
CA TYR A 173 12.52 22.77 -0.58
C TYR A 173 12.47 22.97 -2.10
N TYR A 174 11.41 23.56 -2.63
CA TYR A 174 11.34 23.93 -4.04
C TYR A 174 12.46 24.91 -4.42
N LYS A 175 12.70 25.95 -3.60
CA LYS A 175 13.77 26.91 -3.82
C LYS A 175 15.14 26.24 -3.77
N ASP A 176 15.41 25.40 -2.77
CA ASP A 176 16.68 24.69 -2.62
C ASP A 176 16.91 23.70 -3.77
N SER A 177 15.90 22.98 -4.19
CA SER A 177 15.94 22.08 -5.35
C SER A 177 16.24 22.85 -6.63
N LYS A 178 15.61 24.00 -6.85
CA LYS A 178 15.84 24.87 -8.00
C LYS A 178 17.28 25.37 -8.00
N ASP A 179 17.77 25.89 -6.87
CA ASP A 179 19.12 26.45 -6.76
C ASP A 179 20.18 25.36 -7.01
N LYS A 180 20.05 24.20 -6.42
CA LYS A 180 20.97 23.04 -6.66
C LYS A 180 20.94 22.59 -8.12
N TYR A 181 19.78 22.58 -8.74
CA TYR A 181 19.59 22.13 -10.11
C TYR A 181 20.22 23.11 -11.11
N TYR A 182 19.96 24.42 -10.95
CA TYR A 182 20.52 25.46 -11.81
C TYR A 182 22.04 25.63 -11.70
N ILE A 183 22.63 25.21 -10.58
CA ILE A 183 24.08 25.27 -10.36
C ILE A 183 24.80 24.07 -10.98
N LYS A 184 24.16 22.91 -11.09
CA LYS A 184 24.83 21.66 -11.46
C LYS A 184 24.67 21.24 -12.91
N GLU A 185 23.62 21.62 -13.62
CA GLU A 185 23.32 21.06 -14.95
C GLU A 185 22.58 22.00 -15.90
N ASP A 186 22.75 21.68 -17.16
CA ASP A 186 22.21 22.28 -18.36
C ASP A 186 20.73 22.72 -18.20
N LYS A 187 20.48 23.98 -18.52
CA LYS A 187 19.19 24.70 -18.35
C LYS A 187 17.98 24.11 -19.11
N SER A 188 18.06 22.87 -19.58
CA SER A 188 17.10 22.26 -20.51
C SER A 188 16.04 21.36 -19.90
N THR A 189 16.05 21.09 -18.60
CA THR A 189 15.08 20.18 -18.00
C THR A 189 13.81 20.91 -17.61
N HIS A 190 12.77 20.61 -18.36
CA HIS A 190 11.41 21.09 -18.09
C HIS A 190 10.74 20.25 -17.01
N ILE A 191 10.01 20.92 -16.11
CA ILE A 191 9.10 20.26 -15.17
C ILE A 191 8.03 19.52 -15.97
N ASN A 192 7.88 18.23 -15.72
CA ASN A 192 6.91 17.41 -16.46
C ASN A 192 5.50 17.56 -15.88
N TRP A 193 4.72 18.50 -16.41
CA TRP A 193 3.32 18.67 -16.02
C TRP A 193 2.37 17.72 -16.76
N ILE A 194 2.59 17.50 -18.05
CA ILE A 194 1.61 16.87 -18.95
C ILE A 194 2.23 15.80 -19.85
N ASP A 195 3.53 15.82 -20.07
CA ASP A 195 4.19 15.00 -21.07
C ASP A 195 4.24 13.52 -20.67
N LEU A 196 3.57 12.67 -21.45
CA LEU A 196 3.59 11.21 -21.34
C LEU A 196 4.74 10.57 -22.13
N GLY A 197 5.54 11.34 -22.87
CA GLY A 197 6.57 10.77 -23.75
C GLY A 197 7.59 9.91 -23.00
N LYS A 198 7.93 10.27 -21.77
CA LYS A 198 8.84 9.49 -20.93
C LYS A 198 8.21 8.22 -20.35
N ALA A 199 6.88 8.19 -20.20
CA ALA A 199 6.17 7.04 -19.63
C ALA A 199 6.29 5.79 -20.51
N PHE A 200 6.37 5.97 -21.81
CA PHE A 200 6.52 4.90 -22.81
C PHE A 200 7.98 4.65 -23.22
N SER A 201 8.94 5.10 -22.42
CA SER A 201 10.35 4.81 -22.62
C SER A 201 10.66 3.31 -22.51
N LYS A 202 11.88 2.92 -22.92
CA LYS A 202 12.35 1.51 -22.89
C LYS A 202 12.28 0.85 -21.49
N ASP A 203 12.24 1.64 -20.42
CA ASP A 203 12.28 1.15 -19.04
C ASP A 203 10.91 0.77 -18.48
N LEU A 204 9.86 0.73 -19.32
CA LEU A 204 8.51 0.33 -18.92
C LEU A 204 7.96 1.14 -17.71
N GLU A 205 8.35 2.41 -17.58
CA GLU A 205 7.99 3.27 -16.45
C GLU A 205 6.47 3.49 -16.34
N PHE A 206 5.75 3.45 -17.47
CA PHE A 206 4.30 3.45 -17.50
C PHE A 206 3.73 2.32 -16.65
N PHE A 207 4.18 1.09 -16.87
CA PHE A 207 3.69 -0.07 -16.13
C PHE A 207 4.06 -0.01 -14.66
N LYS A 208 5.25 0.52 -14.31
CA LYS A 208 5.65 0.74 -12.90
C LYS A 208 4.69 1.70 -12.19
N GLY A 209 4.35 2.81 -12.84
CA GLY A 209 3.45 3.80 -12.28
C GLY A 209 2.03 3.27 -12.09
N VAL A 210 1.48 2.62 -13.13
CA VAL A 210 0.15 2.00 -13.05
C VAL A 210 0.12 0.87 -12.02
N ALA A 211 1.12 0.00 -11.98
CA ALA A 211 1.24 -1.06 -10.99
C ALA A 211 1.26 -0.52 -9.56
N ALA A 212 1.99 0.58 -9.30
CA ALA A 212 2.02 1.23 -8.00
C ALA A 212 0.64 1.77 -7.58
N LEU A 213 -0.12 2.37 -8.51
CA LEU A 213 -1.48 2.84 -8.25
C LEU A 213 -2.42 1.69 -7.88
N PHE A 214 -2.37 0.58 -8.60
CA PHE A 214 -3.18 -0.60 -8.30
C PHE A 214 -2.78 -1.24 -6.97
N THR A 215 -1.49 -1.39 -6.70
CA THR A 215 -0.98 -1.95 -5.43
C THR A 215 -1.40 -1.08 -4.24
N ALA A 216 -1.37 0.25 -4.39
CA ALA A 216 -1.78 1.18 -3.35
C ALA A 216 -3.26 1.02 -2.94
N ASN A 217 -4.11 0.56 -3.85
CA ASN A 217 -5.54 0.37 -3.65
C ASN A 217 -5.94 -1.09 -3.38
N ALA A 218 -5.02 -1.98 -3.08
CA ALA A 218 -5.25 -3.42 -2.91
C ALA A 218 -5.75 -3.78 -1.52
N ILE A 219 -7.03 -3.51 -1.23
CA ILE A 219 -7.67 -3.76 0.08
C ILE A 219 -8.73 -4.87 0.05
N HIS A 220 -8.88 -5.57 -1.05
CA HIS A 220 -10.00 -6.47 -1.30
C HIS A 220 -10.09 -7.62 -0.28
N THR A 221 -8.96 -8.17 0.15
CA THR A 221 -8.93 -9.21 1.19
C THR A 221 -9.32 -8.67 2.56
N GLY A 222 -9.05 -7.39 2.84
CA GLY A 222 -9.39 -6.74 4.09
C GLY A 222 -10.84 -6.24 4.18
N ILE A 223 -11.60 -6.22 3.07
CA ILE A 223 -12.99 -5.74 3.07
C ILE A 223 -13.95 -6.72 3.74
N PHE A 224 -13.66 -8.02 3.68
CA PHE A 224 -14.50 -9.07 4.24
C PHE A 224 -14.64 -8.99 5.76
N PRO A 225 -13.55 -8.95 6.56
CA PRO A 225 -13.66 -8.74 8.00
C PRO A 225 -14.42 -7.47 8.38
N VAL A 226 -14.28 -6.41 7.59
CA VAL A 226 -15.04 -5.16 7.82
C VAL A 226 -16.52 -5.38 7.54
N PHE A 227 -16.86 -6.08 6.47
CA PHE A 227 -18.25 -6.34 6.09
C PHE A 227 -18.97 -7.22 7.12
N VAL A 228 -18.31 -8.21 7.72
CA VAL A 228 -18.85 -9.06 8.79
C VAL A 228 -19.42 -8.21 9.93
N GLY A 229 -18.75 -7.12 10.32
CA GLY A 229 -19.22 -6.19 11.33
C GLY A 229 -20.55 -5.48 10.98
N PHE A 230 -20.91 -5.40 9.69
CA PHE A 230 -22.15 -4.78 9.23
C PHE A 230 -23.20 -5.80 8.79
N LYS A 231 -22.81 -7.01 8.40
CA LYS A 231 -23.65 -8.03 7.75
C LYS A 231 -24.94 -8.32 8.50
N TYR A 232 -24.84 -8.45 9.83
CA TYR A 232 -25.97 -8.78 10.70
C TYR A 232 -26.74 -7.57 11.22
N GLN A 233 -26.36 -6.36 10.83
CA GLN A 233 -27.07 -5.14 11.23
C GLN A 233 -28.22 -4.84 10.29
N LYS A 234 -29.26 -4.16 10.81
CA LYS A 234 -30.33 -3.59 9.98
C LYS A 234 -29.72 -2.69 8.90
N ASP A 235 -30.07 -2.93 7.62
CA ASP A 235 -29.52 -2.23 6.47
C ASP A 235 -27.96 -2.34 6.31
N GLY A 236 -27.37 -3.46 6.75
CA GLY A 236 -25.93 -3.66 6.77
C GLY A 236 -25.24 -3.41 5.43
N LEU A 237 -25.83 -3.89 4.32
CA LEU A 237 -25.30 -3.66 2.97
C LEU A 237 -25.32 -2.17 2.58
N LYS A 238 -26.36 -1.40 2.95
CA LYS A 238 -26.41 0.05 2.68
C LYS A 238 -25.35 0.80 3.52
N LYS A 239 -25.19 0.41 4.78
CA LYS A 239 -24.16 0.99 5.67
C LYS A 239 -22.77 0.70 5.12
N MET A 240 -22.50 -0.55 4.71
CA MET A 240 -21.23 -0.94 4.11
C MET A 240 -20.93 -0.18 2.82
N LYS A 241 -21.95 -0.02 1.94
CA LYS A 241 -21.81 0.80 0.73
C LYS A 241 -21.37 2.23 1.06
N LYS A 242 -22.01 2.88 2.05
CA LYS A 242 -21.61 4.23 2.47
C LYS A 242 -20.20 4.25 3.05
N ALA A 243 -19.85 3.30 3.92
CA ALA A 243 -18.52 3.20 4.50
C ALA A 243 -17.43 3.01 3.43
N THR A 244 -17.71 2.18 2.42
CA THR A 244 -16.77 1.95 1.31
C THR A 244 -16.60 3.20 0.44
N ILE A 245 -17.69 3.92 0.10
CA ILE A 245 -17.60 5.19 -0.65
C ILE A 245 -16.74 6.19 0.10
N PHE A 246 -17.03 6.45 1.38
CA PHE A 246 -16.27 7.42 2.17
C PHE A 246 -14.82 7.00 2.36
N GLY A 247 -14.56 5.70 2.62
CA GLY A 247 -13.21 5.18 2.77
C GLY A 247 -12.38 5.35 1.50
N VAL A 248 -12.91 4.95 0.35
CA VAL A 248 -12.21 5.07 -0.94
C VAL A 248 -12.03 6.53 -1.36
N LEU A 249 -13.04 7.38 -1.18
CA LEU A 249 -12.92 8.82 -1.47
C LEU A 249 -11.83 9.46 -0.61
N MET A 250 -11.81 9.20 0.69
CA MET A 250 -10.79 9.73 1.60
C MET A 250 -9.39 9.29 1.17
N VAL A 251 -9.20 8.00 0.88
CA VAL A 251 -7.91 7.46 0.44
C VAL A 251 -7.47 8.07 -0.88
N THR A 252 -8.35 8.08 -1.88
CA THR A 252 -8.04 8.65 -3.20
C THR A 252 -7.70 10.13 -3.11
N SER A 253 -8.43 10.90 -2.29
CA SER A 253 -8.15 12.32 -2.08
C SER A 253 -6.77 12.54 -1.44
N LEU A 254 -6.40 11.72 -0.45
CA LEU A 254 -5.08 11.81 0.20
C LEU A 254 -3.95 11.38 -0.75
N TYR A 255 -4.18 10.40 -1.61
CA TYR A 255 -3.22 10.02 -2.65
C TYR A 255 -3.01 11.16 -3.66
N ILE A 256 -4.08 11.76 -4.17
CA ILE A 256 -4.01 12.89 -5.09
C ILE A 256 -3.29 14.07 -4.43
N LEU A 257 -3.64 14.38 -3.19
CA LEU A 257 -2.97 15.44 -2.43
C LEU A 257 -1.48 15.16 -2.25
N SER A 258 -1.12 13.91 -1.90
CA SER A 258 0.27 13.49 -1.79
C SER A 258 1.02 13.61 -3.10
N MET A 259 0.43 13.19 -4.24
CA MET A 259 1.03 13.33 -5.57
C MET A 259 1.37 14.80 -5.87
N ILE A 260 0.41 15.68 -5.65
CA ILE A 260 0.56 17.12 -5.94
C ILE A 260 1.62 17.75 -5.04
N ILE A 261 1.49 17.59 -3.72
CA ILE A 261 2.39 18.21 -2.75
C ILE A 261 3.83 17.70 -2.92
N SER A 262 3.97 16.38 -3.05
CA SER A 262 5.29 15.76 -3.18
C SER A 262 6.01 16.18 -4.46
N PHE A 263 5.28 16.28 -5.57
CA PHE A 263 5.83 16.73 -6.84
C PHE A 263 6.22 18.21 -6.78
N LEU A 264 5.36 19.08 -6.21
CA LEU A 264 5.64 20.52 -6.09
C LEU A 264 6.84 20.81 -5.20
N THR A 265 7.12 19.96 -4.22
CA THR A 265 8.27 20.13 -3.32
C THR A 265 9.61 19.98 -4.05
N ASN A 266 9.72 19.02 -4.97
CA ASN A 266 10.94 18.77 -5.76
C ASN A 266 10.59 18.28 -7.17
N PRO A 267 10.15 19.17 -8.07
CA PRO A 267 9.71 18.76 -9.41
C PRO A 267 10.86 18.43 -10.36
N PHE A 268 12.09 18.81 -10.04
CA PHE A 268 13.26 18.60 -10.87
C PHE A 268 13.91 17.23 -10.64
N GLN A 269 13.98 16.81 -9.39
CA GLN A 269 14.58 15.54 -8.98
C GLN A 269 13.84 14.97 -7.77
N PRO A 270 12.60 14.44 -7.98
CA PRO A 270 11.82 13.92 -6.88
C PRO A 270 12.49 12.69 -6.25
N GLU A 271 12.42 12.64 -4.94
CA GLU A 271 12.89 11.48 -4.17
C GLU A 271 11.97 10.26 -4.42
N ASP A 272 12.53 9.05 -4.35
CA ASP A 272 11.77 7.80 -4.43
C ASP A 272 10.67 7.75 -3.37
N VAL A 273 10.99 8.21 -2.17
CA VAL A 273 10.04 8.38 -1.06
C VAL A 273 10.21 9.79 -0.51
N ILE A 274 9.19 10.62 -0.62
CA ILE A 274 9.28 12.06 -0.26
C ILE A 274 9.76 12.30 1.18
N ILE A 275 9.49 11.39 2.11
CA ILE A 275 9.93 11.49 3.50
C ILE A 275 11.43 11.22 3.66
N TYR A 276 12.10 10.66 2.64
CA TYR A 276 13.56 10.44 2.66
C TYR A 276 14.34 11.70 2.42
N ARG A 277 13.68 12.78 2.00
CA ARG A 277 14.37 14.04 1.72
C ARG A 277 15.28 14.47 2.86
N LYS A 278 16.41 15.07 2.50
CA LYS A 278 17.38 15.59 3.43
C LYS A 278 16.80 16.75 4.24
N SER A 279 17.17 16.83 5.51
CA SER A 279 16.80 17.94 6.37
C SER A 279 17.62 19.18 5.99
N LYS A 280 16.97 20.32 5.82
CA LYS A 280 17.66 21.59 5.57
C LYS A 280 18.40 22.03 6.84
N GLY A 281 19.73 22.19 6.74
CA GLY A 281 20.57 22.63 7.86
C GLY A 281 20.66 21.65 9.04
N GLY A 282 20.46 20.35 8.81
CA GLY A 282 20.68 19.29 9.80
C GLY A 282 19.67 19.18 10.94
N LYS A 283 18.73 20.11 11.11
CA LYS A 283 17.80 20.14 12.26
C LYS A 283 16.32 20.31 11.88
N ASP A 284 15.84 19.53 10.92
CA ASP A 284 14.41 19.52 10.62
C ASP A 284 13.65 18.57 11.57
N ILE A 285 13.32 19.10 12.75
CA ILE A 285 12.61 18.36 13.81
C ILE A 285 11.25 17.87 13.30
N ALA A 286 10.52 18.70 12.54
CA ALA A 286 9.19 18.35 12.03
C ALA A 286 9.24 17.13 11.09
N MET A 287 10.19 17.10 10.16
CA MET A 287 10.39 15.96 9.27
C MET A 287 10.93 14.74 10.00
N THR A 288 11.77 14.92 11.01
CA THR A 288 12.27 13.82 11.86
C THR A 288 11.11 13.15 12.61
N ILE A 289 10.20 13.93 13.18
CA ILE A 289 8.96 13.43 13.80
C ILE A 289 8.07 12.74 12.76
N ALA A 290 7.96 13.28 11.54
CA ALA A 290 7.20 12.64 10.45
C ALA A 290 7.75 11.25 10.12
N LYS A 291 9.08 11.08 10.04
CA LYS A 291 9.73 9.77 9.81
C LYS A 291 9.36 8.77 10.89
N LEU A 292 9.37 9.17 12.15
CA LEU A 292 8.95 8.33 13.27
C LEU A 292 7.47 7.95 13.17
N PHE A 293 6.59 8.92 12.94
CA PHE A 293 5.14 8.66 12.86
C PHE A 293 4.77 7.75 11.70
N VAL A 294 5.41 7.92 10.55
CA VAL A 294 5.20 7.02 9.40
C VAL A 294 5.72 5.62 9.69
N SER A 295 6.88 5.49 10.33
CA SER A 295 7.39 4.18 10.77
C SER A 295 6.40 3.47 11.70
N LEU A 296 5.88 4.18 12.69
CA LEU A 296 4.85 3.65 13.60
C LEU A 296 3.56 3.29 12.86
N SER A 297 3.13 4.12 11.91
CA SER A 297 1.95 3.83 11.08
C SER A 297 2.12 2.52 10.31
N ILE A 298 3.28 2.28 9.73
CA ILE A 298 3.59 1.03 9.02
C ILE A 298 3.57 -0.16 9.98
N ILE A 299 4.20 -0.02 11.15
CA ILE A 299 4.20 -1.06 12.20
C ILE A 299 2.77 -1.45 12.58
N PHE A 300 1.89 -0.47 12.76
CA PHE A 300 0.49 -0.72 13.11
C PHE A 300 -0.35 -1.27 11.94
N THR A 301 0.04 -1.01 10.69
CA THR A 301 -0.66 -1.53 9.51
C THR A 301 -0.20 -2.96 9.16
N TYR A 302 0.99 -3.34 9.56
CA TYR A 302 1.61 -4.63 9.24
C TYR A 302 0.75 -5.86 9.60
N PRO A 303 0.11 -5.95 10.78
CA PRO A 303 -0.80 -7.06 11.11
C PRO A 303 -1.98 -7.18 10.15
N GLY A 304 -2.44 -6.06 9.57
CA GLY A 304 -3.51 -6.05 8.58
C GLY A 304 -3.14 -6.78 7.28
N THR A 305 -1.87 -6.73 6.88
CA THR A 305 -1.35 -7.47 5.71
C THR A 305 -1.01 -8.93 6.06
N TYR A 306 -0.61 -9.19 7.30
CA TYR A 306 -0.36 -10.54 7.79
C TYR A 306 -1.63 -11.37 7.96
N PHE A 307 -2.76 -10.75 8.28
CA PHE A 307 -4.03 -11.45 8.49
C PHE A 307 -4.49 -12.27 7.28
N PRO A 308 -4.57 -11.72 6.05
CA PRO A 308 -4.90 -12.49 4.86
C PRO A 308 -3.89 -13.61 4.55
N LEU A 309 -2.59 -13.38 4.78
CA LEU A 309 -1.55 -14.39 4.64
C LEU A 309 -1.83 -15.60 5.53
N ARG A 310 -2.03 -15.34 6.82
CA ARG A 310 -2.32 -16.40 7.82
C ARG A 310 -3.55 -17.20 7.45
N LEU A 311 -4.62 -16.52 7.03
CA LEU A 311 -5.88 -17.17 6.66
C LEU A 311 -5.71 -18.02 5.40
N SER A 312 -5.05 -17.50 4.37
CA SER A 312 -4.81 -18.24 3.12
C SER A 312 -3.92 -19.47 3.31
N ILE A 313 -2.91 -19.39 4.19
CA ILE A 313 -2.08 -20.54 4.54
C ILE A 313 -2.91 -21.56 5.33
N ALA A 314 -3.70 -21.12 6.31
CA ALA A 314 -4.56 -22.02 7.09
C ALA A 314 -5.59 -22.72 6.20
N ASN A 315 -6.24 -22.00 5.31
CA ASN A 315 -7.20 -22.54 4.36
C ASN A 315 -6.57 -23.54 3.39
N SER A 316 -5.29 -23.39 3.07
CA SER A 316 -4.57 -24.30 2.15
C SER A 316 -4.08 -25.56 2.83
N PHE A 317 -3.64 -25.50 4.08
CA PHE A 317 -2.94 -26.61 4.75
C PHE A 317 -3.71 -27.23 5.93
N THR A 318 -4.62 -26.48 6.56
CA THR A 318 -5.29 -26.93 7.81
C THR A 318 -6.82 -26.84 7.72
N ASN A 319 -7.39 -26.72 6.53
CA ASN A 319 -8.83 -26.54 6.31
C ASN A 319 -9.43 -25.41 7.18
N GLY A 320 -8.70 -24.29 7.31
CA GLY A 320 -9.14 -23.12 8.04
C GLY A 320 -8.92 -23.18 9.58
N ILE A 321 -8.49 -24.31 10.13
CA ILE A 321 -8.28 -24.45 11.58
C ILE A 321 -6.88 -23.96 11.98
N ILE A 322 -6.82 -22.92 12.79
CA ILE A 322 -5.56 -22.33 13.25
C ILE A 322 -5.33 -22.70 14.73
N SER A 323 -4.49 -23.71 14.99
CA SER A 323 -4.06 -24.01 16.35
C SER A 323 -3.14 -22.89 16.88
N THR A 324 -3.06 -22.76 18.21
CA THR A 324 -2.21 -21.72 18.84
C THR A 324 -0.73 -21.92 18.50
N LYS A 325 -0.27 -23.17 18.53
CA LYS A 325 1.13 -23.50 18.17
C LYS A 325 1.44 -23.16 16.72
N PHE A 326 0.55 -23.54 15.80
CA PHE A 326 0.70 -23.21 14.38
C PHE A 326 0.74 -21.69 14.15
N ASN A 327 -0.15 -20.93 14.80
CA ASN A 327 -0.17 -19.48 14.68
C ASN A 327 1.15 -18.84 15.14
N ILE A 328 1.70 -19.28 16.29
CA ILE A 328 2.97 -18.75 16.81
C ILE A 328 4.11 -19.05 15.83
N ILE A 329 4.28 -20.31 15.43
CA ILE A 329 5.36 -20.73 14.52
C ILE A 329 5.25 -19.96 13.19
N LEU A 330 4.07 -19.92 12.58
CA LEU A 330 3.84 -19.24 11.33
C LEU A 330 4.17 -17.74 11.43
N THR A 331 3.76 -17.08 12.51
CA THR A 331 4.03 -15.66 12.74
C THR A 331 5.53 -15.38 12.80
N PHE A 332 6.24 -16.12 13.66
CA PHE A 332 7.68 -15.92 13.80
C PHE A 332 8.43 -16.22 12.50
N VAL A 333 8.16 -17.36 11.88
CA VAL A 333 8.80 -17.73 10.61
C VAL A 333 8.55 -16.67 9.53
N SER A 334 7.30 -16.25 9.34
CA SER A 334 6.96 -15.24 8.32
C SER A 334 7.63 -13.89 8.58
N CYS A 335 7.60 -13.38 9.81
CA CYS A 335 8.22 -12.12 10.14
C CYS A 335 9.75 -12.16 10.01
N PHE A 336 10.40 -13.22 10.49
CA PHE A 336 11.86 -13.36 10.36
C PHE A 336 12.32 -13.54 8.92
N VAL A 337 11.59 -14.31 8.10
CA VAL A 337 11.90 -14.44 6.66
C VAL A 337 11.79 -13.09 5.97
N CYS A 338 10.69 -12.35 6.19
CA CYS A 338 10.53 -11.00 5.63
C CYS A 338 11.63 -10.03 6.10
N SER A 339 12.01 -10.11 7.38
CA SER A 339 13.08 -9.30 7.96
C SER A 339 14.44 -9.61 7.32
N ALA A 340 14.78 -10.88 7.19
CA ALA A 340 16.03 -11.31 6.58
C ALA A 340 16.15 -10.84 5.14
N VAL A 341 15.10 -11.02 4.33
CA VAL A 341 15.10 -10.56 2.93
C VAL A 341 15.18 -9.03 2.87
N ALA A 342 14.39 -8.31 3.67
CA ALA A 342 14.38 -6.85 3.69
C ALA A 342 15.73 -6.25 4.17
N SER A 343 16.49 -6.99 4.96
CA SER A 343 17.81 -6.53 5.45
C SER A 343 18.94 -6.65 4.42
N VAL A 344 18.79 -7.52 3.43
CA VAL A 344 19.81 -7.83 2.42
C VAL A 344 19.60 -7.06 1.12
N TYR A 345 18.35 -6.80 0.76
CA TYR A 345 17.98 -6.20 -0.54
C TYR A 345 17.47 -4.77 -0.40
N ASP A 346 18.33 -3.77 -0.55
CA ASP A 346 17.95 -2.35 -0.45
C ASP A 346 17.01 -1.89 -1.59
N LYS A 347 17.12 -2.50 -2.78
CA LYS A 347 16.28 -2.19 -3.95
C LYS A 347 14.99 -3.01 -4.04
N ILE A 348 14.63 -3.72 -2.99
CA ILE A 348 13.45 -4.61 -2.96
C ILE A 348 12.14 -3.89 -3.30
N LEU A 349 12.03 -2.60 -2.94
CA LEU A 349 10.86 -1.76 -3.21
C LEU A 349 10.47 -1.71 -4.68
N ASN A 350 11.44 -1.62 -5.57
CA ASN A 350 11.18 -1.56 -7.01
C ASN A 350 10.64 -2.89 -7.54
N TYR A 351 11.26 -4.00 -7.17
CA TYR A 351 10.82 -5.34 -7.62
C TYR A 351 9.45 -5.70 -7.06
N LEU A 352 9.19 -5.38 -5.80
CA LEU A 352 7.92 -5.69 -5.15
C LEU A 352 6.76 -4.86 -5.73
N SER A 353 7.03 -3.66 -6.23
CA SER A 353 6.01 -2.86 -6.92
C SER A 353 5.49 -3.54 -8.19
N TYR A 354 6.37 -4.19 -8.97
CA TYR A 354 5.94 -4.94 -10.15
C TYR A 354 5.13 -6.18 -9.80
N ILE A 355 5.66 -6.99 -8.87
CA ILE A 355 4.99 -8.21 -8.41
C ILE A 355 3.62 -7.83 -7.81
N GLY A 356 3.60 -6.82 -6.94
CA GLY A 356 2.39 -6.32 -6.31
C GLY A 356 1.36 -5.87 -7.33
N GLY A 357 1.75 -5.08 -8.32
CA GLY A 357 0.85 -4.59 -9.36
C GLY A 357 0.24 -5.71 -10.18
N PHE A 358 1.05 -6.67 -10.65
CA PHE A 358 0.57 -7.81 -11.43
C PHE A 358 -0.42 -8.68 -10.63
N LEU A 359 -0.05 -9.07 -9.41
CA LEU A 359 -0.90 -9.93 -8.57
C LEU A 359 -2.19 -9.22 -8.15
N THR A 360 -2.14 -7.90 -7.96
CA THR A 360 -3.29 -7.09 -7.60
C THR A 360 -4.37 -7.10 -8.68
N VAL A 361 -3.99 -7.10 -9.97
CA VAL A 361 -4.95 -7.17 -11.07
C VAL A 361 -5.83 -8.42 -10.95
N PHE A 362 -5.23 -9.57 -10.65
CA PHE A 362 -5.99 -10.80 -10.45
C PHE A 362 -6.85 -10.74 -9.18
N MET A 363 -6.23 -10.43 -8.05
CA MET A 363 -6.88 -10.49 -6.74
C MET A 363 -7.96 -9.42 -6.55
N CYS A 364 -7.70 -8.19 -7.04
CA CYS A 364 -8.56 -7.05 -6.74
C CYS A 364 -9.54 -6.70 -7.85
N TYR A 365 -9.34 -7.19 -9.08
CA TYR A 365 -10.20 -6.79 -10.20
C TYR A 365 -10.77 -7.98 -10.97
N LEU A 366 -9.94 -8.93 -11.40
CA LEU A 366 -10.40 -10.07 -12.19
C LEU A 366 -11.31 -11.00 -11.36
N ILE A 367 -10.86 -11.47 -10.22
CA ILE A 367 -11.64 -12.38 -9.38
C ILE A 367 -12.93 -11.74 -8.87
N PRO A 368 -12.97 -10.51 -8.33
CA PRO A 368 -14.21 -9.84 -7.95
C PRO A 368 -15.22 -9.74 -9.10
N ALA A 369 -14.76 -9.44 -10.32
CA ALA A 369 -15.62 -9.42 -11.49
C ALA A 369 -16.24 -10.79 -11.78
N LEU A 370 -15.41 -11.85 -11.76
CA LEU A 370 -15.90 -13.23 -11.95
C LEU A 370 -16.86 -13.65 -10.83
N LEU A 371 -16.55 -13.38 -9.57
CA LEU A 371 -17.42 -13.67 -8.44
C LEU A 371 -18.79 -13.05 -8.61
N TYR A 372 -18.86 -11.79 -9.03
CA TYR A 372 -20.13 -11.12 -9.27
C TYR A 372 -20.92 -11.72 -10.44
N ILE A 373 -20.26 -11.98 -11.57
CA ILE A 373 -20.87 -12.58 -12.76
C ILE A 373 -21.50 -13.93 -12.43
N TYR A 374 -20.75 -14.80 -11.77
CA TYR A 374 -21.22 -16.16 -11.45
C TYR A 374 -22.21 -16.20 -10.27
N THR A 375 -22.13 -15.26 -9.32
CA THR A 375 -23.12 -15.11 -8.24
C THR A 375 -24.54 -14.84 -8.78
N SER A 376 -24.67 -14.20 -9.92
CA SER A 376 -25.98 -13.93 -10.51
C SER A 376 -26.67 -15.18 -11.10
N GLY A 377 -25.96 -16.32 -11.18
CA GLY A 377 -26.48 -17.61 -11.65
C GLY A 377 -26.88 -17.63 -13.14
N LYS A 378 -26.56 -16.56 -13.87
CA LYS A 378 -26.96 -16.40 -15.27
C LYS A 378 -25.73 -16.15 -16.12
N PRO A 379 -25.57 -16.87 -17.24
CA PRO A 379 -24.44 -16.68 -18.12
C PRO A 379 -24.39 -15.25 -18.67
N ILE A 380 -23.23 -14.82 -19.12
CA ILE A 380 -22.88 -13.49 -19.66
C ILE A 380 -23.89 -13.00 -20.72
N THR A 381 -24.66 -13.89 -21.30
CA THR A 381 -25.68 -13.61 -22.32
C THR A 381 -26.95 -12.90 -21.82
N TYR A 382 -27.13 -12.68 -20.51
CA TYR A 382 -28.31 -12.02 -19.95
C TYR A 382 -28.22 -10.49 -19.92
N TRP A 383 -28.00 -9.91 -21.09
CA TRP A 383 -27.79 -8.47 -21.32
C TRP A 383 -29.07 -7.63 -21.37
N LYS A 384 -30.21 -8.18 -21.00
CA LYS A 384 -31.55 -7.54 -21.21
C LYS A 384 -31.91 -6.44 -20.19
N ASN A 385 -31.16 -6.26 -19.11
CA ASN A 385 -31.49 -5.25 -18.10
C ASN A 385 -30.45 -4.12 -18.09
N LYS A 386 -30.82 -2.90 -18.49
CA LYS A 386 -29.91 -1.74 -18.68
C LYS A 386 -29.02 -1.43 -17.45
N SER A 387 -29.56 -1.59 -16.23
CA SER A 387 -28.77 -1.35 -15.01
C SER A 387 -27.70 -2.43 -14.76
N ASN A 388 -27.99 -3.68 -15.15
CA ASN A 388 -27.05 -4.77 -15.05
C ASN A 388 -26.02 -4.74 -16.19
N PHE A 389 -26.35 -4.14 -17.34
CA PHE A 389 -25.44 -3.99 -18.47
C PHE A 389 -24.19 -3.16 -18.11
N VAL A 390 -24.39 -1.99 -17.50
CA VAL A 390 -23.26 -1.11 -17.10
C VAL A 390 -22.37 -1.83 -16.10
N LEU A 391 -22.96 -2.52 -15.11
CA LEU A 391 -22.19 -3.24 -14.11
C LEU A 391 -21.42 -4.44 -14.70
N GLN A 392 -22.05 -5.19 -15.62
CA GLN A 392 -21.42 -6.30 -16.33
C GLN A 392 -20.34 -5.82 -17.30
N PHE A 393 -20.59 -4.72 -18.01
CA PHE A 393 -19.60 -4.10 -18.88
C PHE A 393 -18.38 -3.62 -18.09
N CYS A 394 -18.59 -2.99 -16.93
CA CYS A 394 -17.52 -2.65 -16.01
C CYS A 394 -16.78 -3.88 -15.49
N CYS A 395 -17.49 -4.98 -15.18
CA CYS A 395 -16.86 -6.25 -14.77
C CYS A 395 -16.00 -6.84 -15.88
N VAL A 396 -16.44 -6.79 -17.14
CA VAL A 396 -15.66 -7.27 -18.30
C VAL A 396 -14.45 -6.37 -18.54
N LEU A 397 -14.60 -5.05 -18.45
CA LEU A 397 -13.48 -4.10 -18.53
C LEU A 397 -12.46 -4.27 -17.40
N LEU A 398 -12.91 -4.68 -16.21
CA LEU A 398 -12.01 -4.99 -15.08
C LEU A 398 -11.34 -6.36 -15.24
N ALA A 399 -11.91 -7.24 -16.05
CA ALA A 399 -11.38 -8.58 -16.32
C ALA A 399 -10.41 -8.61 -17.51
N LEU A 400 -10.48 -7.63 -18.42
CA LEU A 400 -9.55 -7.40 -19.54
C LEU A 400 -8.36 -6.53 -19.12
#